data_3babb06fa8dd9b755bb9ad62523c2df1
#
_entry.id   3babb06fa8dd9b755bb9ad62523c2df1
#
_cell.length_a   1.000
_cell.length_b   1.000
_cell.length_c   1.000
_cell.angle_alpha   90.00
_cell.angle_beta   90.00
_cell.angle_gamma   90.00
#
_symmetry.space_group_name_H-M   'P 1'
#
loop_
_entity.id
_entity.type
_entity.pdbx_description
1 polymer ?
#
loop_
_entity_poly.entity_id
_entity_poly.type
_entity_poly.pdbx_seq_one_letter_code
_entity_poly.pdbx_strand_id
1 'polypeptide(L)' 'MFTVEMEDDETCITIMDNSGSLEDVSALLYDDLCHIRQWNEKMKQFDVVTFTPEMYLKLMKAWDAPAGTYDLVTVERITS' A
#
# COMPACT_ATOMS: atom_id res chain seq x y z
N MET A 1 -8.73 5.00 10.54
CA MET A 1 -8.41 4.02 11.61
C MET A 1 -7.59 2.88 11.05
N PHE A 2 -6.70 2.37 11.83
CA PHE A 2 -5.94 1.18 11.46
C PHE A 2 -5.68 0.31 12.68
N THR A 3 -5.48 -0.98 12.45
CA THR A 3 -5.11 -1.95 13.48
C THR A 3 -3.79 -2.60 13.11
N VAL A 4 -3.04 -3.03 14.11
CA VAL A 4 -1.76 -3.73 13.90
C VAL A 4 -1.80 -5.04 14.68
N GLU A 5 -1.56 -6.13 13.99
CA GLU A 5 -1.41 -7.45 14.60
C GLU A 5 0.01 -7.93 14.35
N MET A 6 0.73 -8.24 15.43
CA MET A 6 2.13 -8.66 15.34
C MET A 6 2.23 -10.14 15.70
N GLU A 7 2.84 -10.90 14.81
CA GLU A 7 3.17 -12.29 15.02
C GLU A 7 4.70 -12.48 14.92
N ASP A 8 5.19 -13.69 15.16
CA ASP A 8 6.63 -13.93 15.26
C ASP A 8 7.42 -13.51 14.00
N ASP A 9 6.86 -13.76 12.82
CA ASP A 9 7.52 -13.52 11.55
C ASP A 9 6.70 -12.64 10.60
N GLU A 10 5.58 -12.10 11.07
CA GLU A 10 4.67 -11.33 10.24
C GLU A 10 4.00 -10.23 11.06
N THR A 11 3.87 -9.06 10.46
CA THR A 11 3.05 -7.98 11.02
C THR A 11 1.96 -7.65 10.01
N CYS A 12 0.72 -7.67 10.47
CA CYS A 12 -0.42 -7.32 9.64
C CYS A 12 -1.01 -6.00 10.09
N ILE A 13 -1.06 -5.03 9.18
CA ILE A 13 -1.68 -3.73 9.42
C ILE A 13 -2.94 -3.67 8.57
N THR A 14 -4.09 -3.46 9.20
CA THR A 14 -5.35 -3.28 8.49
C THR A 14 -5.77 -1.81 8.56
N ILE A 15 -5.97 -1.22 7.40
CA ILE A 15 -6.36 0.18 7.27
C ILE A 15 -7.79 0.22 6.77
N MET A 16 -8.65 0.88 7.54
CA MET A 16 -10.07 0.97 7.24
C MET A 16 -10.40 2.33 6.65
N ASP A 17 -11.22 2.32 5.60
CA ASP A 17 -11.74 3.55 5.04
C ASP A 17 -12.91 4.05 5.89
N ASN A 18 -12.74 5.21 6.51
CA ASN A 18 -13.76 5.80 7.39
C ASN A 18 -15.04 6.18 6.65
N SER A 19 -14.95 6.43 5.35
CA SER A 19 -16.13 6.75 4.54
C SER A 19 -16.98 5.53 4.21
N GLY A 20 -16.40 4.34 4.31
CA GLY A 20 -17.04 3.09 3.94
C GLY A 20 -17.17 2.88 2.44
N SER A 21 -16.57 3.74 1.63
CA SER A 21 -16.63 3.66 0.17
C SER A 21 -15.68 2.64 -0.42
N LEU A 22 -14.60 2.35 0.28
CA LEU A 22 -13.57 1.42 -0.17
C LEU A 22 -13.43 0.25 0.80
N GLU A 23 -13.01 -0.88 0.26
CA GLU A 23 -12.67 -2.03 1.09
C GLU A 23 -11.42 -1.74 1.93
N ASP A 24 -11.30 -2.41 3.05
CA ASP A 24 -10.13 -2.31 3.91
C ASP A 24 -8.87 -2.74 3.16
N VAL A 25 -7.77 -2.06 3.44
CA VAL A 25 -6.47 -2.40 2.89
C VAL A 25 -5.63 -3.07 3.97
N SER A 26 -5.04 -4.21 3.66
CA SER A 26 -4.16 -4.91 4.58
C SER A 26 -2.73 -4.87 4.08
N ALA A 27 -1.80 -4.52 4.95
CA ALA A 27 -0.38 -4.57 4.68
C ALA A 27 0.24 -5.70 5.50
N LEU A 28 0.87 -6.64 4.82
CA LEU A 28 1.55 -7.78 5.44
C LEU A 28 3.05 -7.53 5.36
N LEU A 29 3.67 -7.32 6.50
CA LEU A 29 5.07 -6.93 6.58
C LEU A 29 5.93 -8.11 7.00
N TYR A 30 6.92 -8.44 6.19
CA TYR A 30 7.93 -9.45 6.47
C TYR A 30 9.31 -8.80 6.49
N ASP A 31 10.34 -9.55 6.81
CA ASP A 31 11.71 -9.01 6.90
C ASP A 31 12.21 -8.42 5.59
N ASP A 32 11.86 -9.03 4.48
CA ASP A 32 12.37 -8.67 3.16
C ASP A 32 11.30 -8.30 2.12
N LEU A 33 10.03 -8.45 2.47
CA LEU A 33 8.93 -8.16 1.57
C LEU A 33 7.76 -7.52 2.31
N CYS A 34 6.98 -6.75 1.57
CA CYS A 34 5.73 -6.19 2.04
C CYS A 34 4.67 -6.47 0.98
N HIS A 35 3.55 -7.06 1.38
CA HIS A 35 2.41 -7.27 0.50
C HIS A 35 1.29 -6.33 0.93
N ILE A 36 0.72 -5.61 -0.02
CA ILE A 36 -0.47 -4.79 0.23
C ILE A 36 -1.61 -5.41 -0.56
N ARG A 37 -2.70 -5.73 0.12
CA ARG A 37 -3.85 -6.38 -0.50
C ARG A 37 -5.14 -5.66 -0.18
N GLN A 38 -6.07 -5.74 -1.14
CA GLN A 38 -7.42 -5.22 -0.99
C GLN A 38 -8.38 -6.19 -1.66
N TRP A 39 -9.51 -6.43 -1.02
CA TRP A 39 -10.53 -7.30 -1.59
C TRP A 39 -11.15 -6.65 -2.82
N ASN A 40 -11.26 -7.42 -3.90
CA ASN A 40 -11.93 -7.02 -5.12
C ASN A 40 -13.25 -7.79 -5.23
N GLU A 41 -14.35 -7.14 -4.92
CA GLU A 41 -15.67 -7.78 -4.90
C GLU A 41 -16.11 -8.21 -6.29
N LYS A 42 -15.77 -7.44 -7.32
CA LYS A 42 -16.09 -7.79 -8.70
C LYS A 42 -15.47 -9.09 -9.14
N MET A 43 -14.19 -9.26 -8.82
CA MET A 43 -13.41 -10.42 -9.24
C MET A 43 -13.40 -11.54 -8.22
N LYS A 44 -13.98 -11.31 -7.04
CA LYS A 44 -14.02 -12.26 -5.93
C LYS A 44 -12.62 -12.77 -5.55
N GLN A 45 -11.67 -11.86 -5.50
CA GLN A 45 -10.28 -12.17 -5.16
C GLN A 45 -9.62 -10.97 -4.51
N PHE A 46 -8.46 -11.20 -3.88
CA PHE A 46 -7.63 -10.10 -3.42
C PHE A 46 -6.74 -9.60 -4.53
N ASP A 47 -6.69 -8.28 -4.68
CA ASP A 47 -5.66 -7.63 -5.47
C ASP A 47 -4.46 -7.43 -4.58
N VAL A 48 -3.29 -7.88 -5.01
CA VAL A 48 -2.07 -7.86 -4.20
C VAL A 48 -0.96 -7.16 -4.95
N VAL A 49 -0.27 -6.26 -4.25
CA VAL A 49 0.94 -5.62 -4.76
C VAL A 49 2.08 -5.94 -3.79
N THR A 50 3.23 -6.32 -4.34
CA THR A 50 4.40 -6.69 -3.55
C THR A 50 5.47 -5.63 -3.67
N PHE A 51 5.99 -5.20 -2.51
CA PHE A 51 7.07 -4.22 -2.40
C PHE A 51 8.23 -4.80 -1.62
N THR A 52 9.44 -4.28 -1.86
CA THR A 52 10.50 -4.39 -0.87
C THR A 52 10.28 -3.32 0.20
N PRO A 53 10.81 -3.49 1.43
CA PRO A 53 10.71 -2.44 2.44
C PRO A 53 11.24 -1.10 1.96
N GLU A 54 12.30 -1.09 1.16
CA GLU A 54 12.85 0.13 0.59
C GLU A 54 11.86 0.84 -0.34
N MET A 55 11.18 0.09 -1.20
CA MET A 55 10.17 0.65 -2.10
C MET A 55 9.01 1.24 -1.31
N TYR A 56 8.59 0.56 -0.26
CA TYR A 56 7.51 1.03 0.60
C TYR A 56 7.87 2.34 1.28
N LEU A 57 9.09 2.45 1.80
CA LEU A 57 9.57 3.68 2.43
C LEU A 57 9.63 4.84 1.44
N LYS A 58 10.03 4.56 0.21
CA LYS A 58 10.06 5.59 -0.84
C LYS A 58 8.66 6.07 -1.20
N LEU A 59 7.70 5.17 -1.25
CA LEU A 59 6.30 5.54 -1.50
C LEU A 59 5.78 6.46 -0.39
N MET A 60 6.07 6.14 0.86
CA MET A 60 5.67 6.97 1.99
C MET A 60 6.32 8.35 1.95
N LYS A 61 7.61 8.40 1.63
CA LYS A 61 8.34 9.66 1.53
C LYS A 61 7.81 10.54 0.40
N ALA A 62 7.42 9.93 -0.71
CA ALA A 62 6.90 10.68 -1.86
C ALA A 62 5.62 11.44 -1.53
N TRP A 63 4.81 10.92 -0.61
CA TRP A 63 3.56 11.56 -0.22
C TRP A 63 3.78 12.95 0.37
N ASP A 64 4.80 13.08 1.22
CA ASP A 64 5.10 14.33 1.92
C ASP A 64 6.38 15.03 1.44
N ALA A 65 7.06 14.47 0.45
CA ALA A 65 8.32 15.02 0.01
C ALA A 65 8.15 16.38 -0.69
N PRO A 66 8.97 17.37 -0.32
CA PRO A 66 8.96 18.64 -1.05
C PRO A 66 9.50 18.45 -2.46
N ALA A 67 9.07 19.32 -3.37
CA ALA A 67 9.56 19.30 -4.74
C ALA A 67 11.08 19.44 -4.76
N GLY A 68 11.74 18.64 -5.59
CA GLY A 68 13.19 18.62 -5.71
C GLY A 68 13.86 17.45 -5.00
N THR A 69 13.13 16.70 -4.18
CA THR A 69 13.66 15.49 -3.54
C THR A 69 13.42 14.25 -4.39
N TYR A 70 12.73 14.38 -5.49
CA TYR A 70 12.44 13.31 -6.43
C TYR A 70 12.46 13.86 -7.85
N ASP A 71 12.65 12.98 -8.81
CA ASP A 71 12.58 13.36 -10.22
C ASP A 71 11.12 13.49 -10.65
N LEU A 72 10.76 14.65 -11.15
CA LEU A 72 9.44 14.89 -11.68
C LEU A 72 9.40 14.49 -13.15
N VAL A 73 8.63 13.46 -13.45
CA VAL A 73 8.47 12.99 -14.83
C VAL A 73 7.03 13.23 -15.25
N THR A 74 6.87 13.95 -16.35
CA THR A 74 5.54 14.15 -16.93
C THR A 74 5.23 12.95 -17.81
N VAL A 75 4.20 12.22 -17.43
CA VAL A 75 3.76 11.04 -18.18
C VAL A 75 2.42 11.35 -18.81
N GLU A 76 2.32 11.08 -20.12
CA GLU A 76 1.04 11.21 -20.80
C GLU A 76 0.07 10.20 -20.23
N ARG A 77 -1.09 10.70 -19.81
CA ARG A 77 -2.08 9.83 -19.19
C ARG A 77 -2.74 8.94 -20.22
N ILE A 78 -2.64 7.65 -19.98
CA ILE A 78 -3.38 6.67 -20.76
C ILE A 78 -4.76 6.52 -20.11
N THR A 79 -5.80 6.96 -20.80
CA THR A 79 -7.17 6.73 -20.37
C THR A 79 -7.60 5.37 -20.85
N SER A 80 -8.00 4.56 -19.92
CA SER A 80 -8.60 3.27 -20.22
C SER A 80 -10.11 3.39 -20.22
#